data_811868570ea1c079ed94a22b7dbcfbd9
#
_entry.id   811868570ea1c079ed94a22b7dbcfbd9
#
_cell.length_a   1.000
_cell.length_b   1.000
_cell.length_c   1.000
_cell.angle_alpha   90.00
_cell.angle_beta   90.00
_cell.angle_gamma   90.00
#
_symmetry.space_group_name_H-M   'P 1'
#
loop_
_entity.id
_entity.type
_entity.pdbx_description
1 polymer ?
#
loop_
_entity_poly.entity_id
_entity_poly.type
_entity_poly.pdbx_seq_one_letter_code
_entity_poly.pdbx_strand_id
1 'polypeptide(L)'
;MQLQTFDCDPELFNFLVRYPEVLIHIWQEMGVTKVETQRTGPYSFQGGDGAGTTSTSELIMGSDRLHIYYSEGLYDGPLVARKLEGRCVCIVYGQASIGEIGQSMMTAHMDVFLKLDNVGADLIAKTISPLVVKTADYNYLETLRFVSQLSLAAQRDPEAVERLTT
;
A
#
# COMPACT_ATOMS: atom_id res chain seq x y z
N MET A 1 0.86 4.10 -11.70
CA MET A 1 2.28 4.00 -11.29
C MET A 1 3.04 3.17 -12.30
N GLN A 2 4.38 3.18 -12.29
CA GLN A 2 5.17 2.43 -13.27
C GLN A 2 5.18 0.93 -12.96
N LEU A 3 5.19 0.11 -14.00
CA LEU A 3 5.37 -1.34 -13.90
C LEU A 3 6.77 -1.63 -13.32
N GLN A 4 6.85 -2.49 -12.31
CA GLN A 4 8.09 -2.87 -11.64
C GLN A 4 8.22 -4.38 -11.60
N THR A 5 9.41 -4.89 -11.92
CA THR A 5 9.76 -6.30 -11.79
C THR A 5 10.86 -6.45 -10.74
N PHE A 6 10.68 -7.37 -9.79
CA PHE A 6 11.57 -7.54 -8.64
C PHE A 6 11.54 -8.98 -8.13
N ASP A 7 12.61 -9.38 -7.43
CA ASP A 7 12.70 -10.71 -6.80
C ASP A 7 11.71 -10.78 -5.64
N CYS A 8 10.76 -11.69 -5.71
CA CYS A 8 9.78 -11.91 -4.66
C CYS A 8 9.09 -13.25 -4.84
N ASP A 9 8.83 -13.91 -3.72
CA ASP A 9 7.93 -15.04 -3.67
C ASP A 9 6.49 -14.60 -3.95
N PRO A 10 5.77 -15.23 -4.92
CA PRO A 10 4.42 -14.83 -5.27
C PRO A 10 3.38 -15.01 -4.16
N GLU A 11 3.55 -16.02 -3.30
CA GLU A 11 2.62 -16.27 -2.20
C GLU A 11 2.79 -15.20 -1.13
N LEU A 12 4.04 -14.83 -0.80
CA LEU A 12 4.32 -13.73 0.10
C LEU A 12 3.79 -12.39 -0.42
N PHE A 13 3.99 -12.10 -1.73
CA PHE A 13 3.43 -10.89 -2.33
C PHE A 13 1.91 -10.83 -2.17
N ASN A 14 1.21 -11.88 -2.58
CA ASN A 14 -0.25 -11.96 -2.48
C ASN A 14 -0.73 -11.90 -1.02
N PHE A 15 0.00 -12.51 -0.10
CA PHE A 15 -0.28 -12.43 1.33
C PHE A 15 -0.20 -10.99 1.82
N LEU A 16 0.90 -10.28 1.57
CA LEU A 16 1.08 -8.88 2.01
C LEU A 16 0.09 -7.91 1.36
N VAL A 17 -0.31 -8.16 0.12
CA VAL A 17 -1.37 -7.36 -0.53
C VAL A 17 -2.72 -7.61 0.14
N ARG A 18 -3.05 -8.82 0.57
CA ARG A 18 -4.32 -9.16 1.25
C ARG A 18 -4.34 -8.78 2.73
N TYR A 19 -3.18 -8.71 3.35
CA TYR A 19 -2.97 -8.40 4.78
C TYR A 19 -2.01 -7.22 4.95
N PRO A 20 -2.39 -6.02 4.46
CA PRO A 20 -1.50 -4.84 4.49
C PRO A 20 -1.12 -4.42 5.91
N GLU A 21 -1.94 -4.77 6.91
CA GLU A 21 -1.63 -4.51 8.32
C GLU A 21 -0.36 -5.24 8.78
N VAL A 22 -0.04 -6.40 8.23
CA VAL A 22 1.21 -7.12 8.56
C VAL A 22 2.42 -6.33 8.11
N LEU A 23 2.40 -5.80 6.89
CA LEU A 23 3.46 -4.97 6.36
C LEU A 23 3.64 -3.69 7.17
N ILE A 24 2.53 -3.03 7.52
CA ILE A 24 2.54 -1.79 8.31
C ILE A 24 3.07 -2.08 9.72
N HIS A 25 2.68 -3.20 10.34
CA HIS A 25 3.20 -3.60 11.65
C HIS A 25 4.72 -3.80 11.63
N ILE A 26 5.26 -4.50 10.63
CA ILE A 26 6.71 -4.66 10.48
C ILE A 26 7.40 -3.29 10.37
N TRP A 27 6.84 -2.36 9.61
CA TRP A 27 7.39 -1.00 9.50
C TRP A 27 7.32 -0.21 10.81
N GLN A 28 6.27 -0.41 11.62
CA GLN A 28 6.15 0.19 12.96
C GLN A 28 7.24 -0.33 13.90
N GLU A 29 7.44 -1.66 13.96
CA GLU A 29 8.49 -2.30 14.76
C GLU A 29 9.90 -1.83 14.36
N MET A 30 10.11 -1.57 13.06
CA MET A 30 11.36 -1.02 12.56
C MET A 30 11.50 0.50 12.78
N GLY A 31 10.47 1.17 13.29
CA GLY A 31 10.46 2.63 13.47
C GLY A 31 10.42 3.44 12.17
N VAL A 32 10.01 2.80 11.05
CA VAL A 32 10.01 3.39 9.71
C VAL A 32 8.76 4.23 9.46
N THR A 33 7.64 3.89 10.09
CA THR A 33 6.36 4.56 9.88
C THR A 33 5.64 4.88 11.19
N LYS A 34 4.77 5.90 11.14
CA LYS A 34 3.76 6.22 12.17
C LYS A 34 2.35 5.89 11.70
N VAL A 35 2.22 5.31 10.52
CA VAL A 35 0.93 4.84 10.01
C VAL A 35 0.44 3.74 10.93
N GLU A 36 -0.82 3.85 11.35
CA GLU A 36 -1.49 2.83 12.13
C GLU A 36 -2.59 2.21 11.26
N THR A 37 -2.76 0.91 11.37
CA THR A 37 -3.87 0.21 10.71
C THR A 37 -4.38 -0.91 11.60
N GLN A 38 -5.69 -1.08 11.58
CA GLN A 38 -6.39 -2.12 12.32
C GLN A 38 -7.40 -2.80 11.41
N ARG A 39 -7.38 -4.13 11.42
CA ARG A 39 -8.41 -4.92 10.75
C ARG A 39 -9.73 -4.80 11.53
N THR A 40 -10.80 -4.43 10.84
CA THR A 40 -12.15 -4.25 11.40
C THR A 40 -13.12 -5.31 10.93
N GLY A 41 -12.74 -6.11 9.94
CA GLY A 41 -13.52 -7.22 9.40
C GLY A 41 -12.66 -8.13 8.51
N PRO A 42 -13.23 -9.20 7.94
CA PRO A 42 -12.47 -10.13 7.10
C PRO A 42 -11.71 -9.48 5.94
N TYR A 43 -12.28 -8.39 5.40
CA TYR A 43 -11.73 -7.66 4.25
C TYR A 43 -11.65 -6.16 4.50
N SER A 44 -11.91 -5.70 5.72
CA SER A 44 -12.02 -4.28 6.06
C SER A 44 -10.94 -3.86 7.04
N PHE A 45 -10.46 -2.65 6.86
CA PHE A 45 -9.42 -2.03 7.68
C PHE A 45 -9.80 -0.59 7.99
N GLN A 46 -9.29 -0.07 9.08
CA GLN A 46 -9.24 1.36 9.33
C GLN A 46 -7.84 1.75 9.75
N GLY A 47 -7.45 2.98 9.46
CA GLY A 47 -6.13 3.45 9.83
C GLY A 47 -5.96 4.95 9.69
N GLY A 48 -4.78 5.41 10.09
CA GLY A 48 -4.38 6.80 10.01
C GLY A 48 -2.88 6.97 9.88
N ASP A 49 -2.44 8.14 9.42
CA ASP A 49 -1.03 8.45 9.21
C ASP A 49 -0.39 9.23 10.37
N GLY A 50 -1.16 9.50 11.43
CA GLY A 50 -0.73 10.34 12.55
C GLY A 50 -0.51 11.82 12.18
N ALA A 51 -0.79 12.22 10.92
CA ALA A 51 -0.57 13.56 10.39
C ALA A 51 -1.89 14.25 9.96
N GLY A 52 -3.03 13.64 10.28
CA GLY A 52 -4.37 14.17 10.01
C GLY A 52 -5.20 13.34 9.05
N THR A 53 -4.65 12.32 8.41
CA THR A 53 -5.41 11.38 7.58
C THR A 53 -5.98 10.26 8.42
N THR A 54 -7.26 9.97 8.24
CA THR A 54 -7.94 8.75 8.70
C THR A 54 -8.69 8.13 7.55
N SER A 55 -8.73 6.81 7.49
CA SER A 55 -9.43 6.11 6.42
C SER A 55 -10.03 4.78 6.87
N THR A 56 -11.09 4.38 6.18
CA THR A 56 -11.59 3.01 6.16
C THR A 56 -11.40 2.44 4.77
N SER A 57 -10.94 1.21 4.70
CA SER A 57 -10.63 0.53 3.44
C SER A 57 -11.22 -0.86 3.43
N GLU A 58 -11.65 -1.30 2.26
CA GLU A 58 -12.18 -2.64 2.03
C GLU A 58 -11.55 -3.26 0.79
N LEU A 59 -11.10 -4.51 0.90
CA LEU A 59 -10.72 -5.33 -0.24
C LEU A 59 -11.98 -5.88 -0.89
N ILE A 60 -12.43 -5.24 -1.98
CA ILE A 60 -13.66 -5.59 -2.68
C ILE A 60 -13.49 -6.68 -3.74
N MET A 61 -12.25 -6.94 -4.16
CA MET A 61 -11.88 -8.04 -5.05
C MET A 61 -10.45 -8.48 -4.78
N GLY A 62 -10.22 -9.79 -4.71
CA GLY A 62 -8.89 -10.39 -4.55
C GLY A 62 -8.76 -11.69 -5.32
N SER A 63 -7.70 -11.78 -6.16
CA SER A 63 -7.27 -12.98 -6.87
C SER A 63 -5.74 -13.10 -6.80
N ASP A 64 -5.15 -14.07 -7.46
CA ASP A 64 -3.69 -14.21 -7.51
C ASP A 64 -3.00 -13.15 -8.38
N ARG A 65 -3.77 -12.38 -9.16
CA ARG A 65 -3.24 -11.38 -10.09
C ARG A 65 -3.79 -9.98 -9.89
N LEU A 66 -4.93 -9.85 -9.20
CA LEU A 66 -5.66 -8.60 -9.12
C LEU A 66 -6.27 -8.43 -7.74
N HIS A 67 -5.99 -7.29 -7.11
CA HIS A 67 -6.63 -6.89 -5.86
C HIS A 67 -7.18 -5.47 -6.05
N ILE A 68 -8.42 -5.25 -5.61
CA ILE A 68 -9.08 -3.95 -5.69
C ILE A 68 -9.52 -3.55 -4.29
N TYR A 69 -9.02 -2.40 -3.84
CA TYR A 69 -9.40 -1.77 -2.60
C TYR A 69 -10.28 -0.55 -2.88
N TYR A 70 -11.32 -0.41 -2.10
CA TYR A 70 -12.10 0.82 -1.97
C TYR A 70 -11.82 1.43 -0.61
N SER A 71 -11.60 2.75 -0.58
CA SER A 71 -11.33 3.47 0.66
C SER A 71 -12.11 4.76 0.70
N GLU A 72 -12.60 5.10 1.89
CA GLU A 72 -13.12 6.42 2.23
C GLU A 72 -12.20 7.05 3.27
N GLY A 73 -11.86 8.32 3.10
CA GLY A 73 -10.89 8.98 3.95
C GLY A 73 -11.26 10.42 4.26
N LEU A 74 -10.72 10.87 5.37
CA LEU A 74 -10.80 12.23 5.86
C LEU A 74 -9.39 12.74 6.12
N TYR A 75 -9.07 13.94 5.65
CA TYR A 75 -7.86 14.66 6.03
C TYR A 75 -8.25 15.93 6.81
N ASP A 76 -7.77 16.01 8.05
CA ASP A 76 -7.93 17.14 8.97
C ASP A 76 -6.55 17.53 9.51
N GLY A 77 -5.68 17.96 8.62
CA GLY A 77 -4.29 18.27 8.92
C GLY A 77 -3.89 19.69 8.55
N PRO A 78 -2.64 20.10 8.85
CA PRO A 78 -2.17 21.47 8.73
C PRO A 78 -2.09 22.00 7.29
N LEU A 79 -2.19 21.16 6.29
CA LEU A 79 -2.09 21.57 4.88
C LEU A 79 -3.38 22.18 4.32
N VAL A 80 -4.48 22.10 5.06
CA VAL A 80 -5.79 22.57 4.60
C VAL A 80 -6.51 23.38 5.68
N ALA A 81 -7.28 24.38 5.25
CA ALA A 81 -8.09 25.20 6.17
C ALA A 81 -9.43 24.55 6.56
N ARG A 82 -9.82 23.48 5.84
CA ARG A 82 -11.07 22.74 6.06
C ARG A 82 -10.80 21.26 5.84
N LYS A 83 -11.52 20.41 6.55
CA LYS A 83 -11.49 18.95 6.36
C LYS A 83 -11.73 18.59 4.90
N LEU A 84 -10.91 17.71 4.37
CA LEU A 84 -11.07 17.13 3.04
C LEU A 84 -11.60 15.70 3.19
N GLU A 85 -12.70 15.42 2.55
CA GLU A 85 -13.24 14.09 2.43
C GLU A 85 -12.95 13.56 1.03
N GLY A 86 -12.66 12.28 0.92
CA GLY A 86 -12.35 11.68 -0.36
C GLY A 86 -12.59 10.19 -0.39
N ARG A 87 -12.66 9.68 -1.60
CA ARG A 87 -12.81 8.26 -1.91
C ARG A 87 -11.70 7.84 -2.84
N CYS A 88 -11.19 6.63 -2.62
CA CYS A 88 -10.09 6.10 -3.39
C CYS A 88 -10.43 4.69 -3.85
N VAL A 89 -10.10 4.38 -5.10
CA VAL A 89 -10.01 3.01 -5.60
C VAL A 89 -8.53 2.75 -5.90
N CYS A 90 -7.98 1.71 -5.28
CA CYS A 90 -6.62 1.26 -5.53
C CYS A 90 -6.69 -0.13 -6.18
N ILE A 91 -6.06 -0.27 -7.35
CA ILE A 91 -6.02 -1.51 -8.11
C ILE A 91 -4.57 -1.98 -8.14
N VAL A 92 -4.29 -3.13 -7.54
CA VAL A 92 -2.96 -3.74 -7.51
C VAL A 92 -2.94 -4.94 -8.43
N TYR A 93 -2.08 -4.91 -9.42
CA TYR A 93 -1.80 -6.02 -10.33
C TYR A 93 -0.50 -6.70 -9.94
N GLY A 94 -0.47 -8.02 -10.00
CA GLY A 94 0.72 -8.83 -9.79
C GLY A 94 0.78 -9.98 -10.77
N GLN A 95 1.95 -10.21 -11.35
CA GLN A 95 2.21 -11.35 -12.23
C GLN A 95 3.49 -12.03 -11.82
N ALA A 96 3.40 -13.30 -11.46
CA ALA A 96 4.53 -14.15 -11.16
C ALA A 96 5.28 -14.55 -12.43
N SER A 97 6.59 -14.65 -12.34
CA SER A 97 7.48 -15.18 -13.38
C SER A 97 8.70 -15.84 -12.74
N ILE A 98 9.50 -16.50 -13.55
CA ILE A 98 10.78 -17.09 -13.14
C ILE A 98 11.88 -16.32 -13.85
N GLY A 99 12.87 -15.86 -13.11
CA GLY A 99 14.03 -15.16 -13.64
C GLY A 99 15.03 -16.10 -14.34
N GLU A 100 16.04 -15.52 -14.96
CA GLU A 100 17.03 -16.25 -15.79
C GLU A 100 17.82 -17.32 -15.01
N ILE A 101 18.02 -17.13 -13.71
CA ILE A 101 18.73 -18.09 -12.84
C ILE A 101 17.76 -18.95 -12.00
N GLY A 102 16.46 -18.96 -12.33
CA GLY A 102 15.45 -19.77 -11.67
C GLY A 102 14.83 -19.16 -10.41
N GLN A 103 15.15 -17.91 -10.07
CA GLN A 103 14.53 -17.20 -8.95
C GLN A 103 13.09 -16.82 -9.23
N SER A 104 12.26 -16.79 -8.18
CA SER A 104 10.89 -16.28 -8.26
C SER A 104 10.88 -14.75 -8.39
N MET A 105 10.11 -14.24 -9.32
CA MET A 105 9.97 -12.82 -9.60
C MET A 105 8.50 -12.42 -9.65
N MET A 106 8.23 -11.19 -9.21
CA MET A 106 6.94 -10.55 -9.38
C MET A 106 7.07 -9.32 -10.26
N THR A 107 6.13 -9.16 -11.17
CA THR A 107 5.91 -7.89 -11.88
C THR A 107 4.63 -7.28 -11.34
N ALA A 108 4.73 -6.10 -10.75
CA ALA A 108 3.62 -5.40 -10.13
C ALA A 108 3.35 -4.04 -10.75
N HIS A 109 2.09 -3.64 -10.72
CA HIS A 109 1.59 -2.34 -11.13
C HIS A 109 0.46 -1.93 -10.20
N MET A 110 0.36 -0.63 -9.90
CA MET A 110 -0.70 -0.09 -9.06
C MET A 110 -1.32 1.15 -9.72
N ASP A 111 -2.64 1.15 -9.81
CA ASP A 111 -3.45 2.31 -10.21
C ASP A 111 -4.23 2.84 -9.03
N VAL A 112 -4.21 4.16 -8.85
CA VAL A 112 -4.90 4.84 -7.77
C VAL A 112 -5.82 5.90 -8.37
N PHE A 113 -7.10 5.79 -8.08
CA PHE A 113 -8.15 6.74 -8.49
C PHE A 113 -8.68 7.43 -7.24
N LEU A 114 -8.34 8.71 -7.09
CA LEU A 114 -8.74 9.53 -5.95
C LEU A 114 -9.80 10.54 -6.39
N LYS A 115 -10.91 10.57 -5.68
CA LYS A 115 -11.94 11.60 -5.77
C LYS A 115 -12.02 12.34 -4.44
N LEU A 116 -11.80 13.65 -4.49
CA LEU A 116 -12.00 14.55 -3.35
C LEU A 116 -13.36 15.23 -3.43
N ASP A 117 -14.06 15.25 -2.32
CA ASP A 117 -15.35 15.90 -2.19
C ASP A 117 -15.14 17.34 -1.66
N ASN A 118 -16.01 18.28 -2.09
CA ASN A 118 -16.03 19.67 -1.63
C ASN A 118 -14.73 20.48 -1.88
N VAL A 119 -13.97 20.14 -2.91
CA VAL A 119 -12.74 20.85 -3.29
C VAL A 119 -12.87 21.40 -4.70
N GLY A 120 -12.50 22.68 -4.88
CA GLY A 120 -12.49 23.30 -6.20
C GLY A 120 -11.48 22.63 -7.15
N ALA A 121 -11.85 22.47 -8.42
CA ALA A 121 -11.03 21.81 -9.43
C ALA A 121 -9.62 22.41 -9.55
N ASP A 122 -9.47 23.71 -9.39
CA ASP A 122 -8.18 24.40 -9.45
C ASP A 122 -7.24 24.02 -8.31
N LEU A 123 -7.76 23.84 -7.09
CA LEU A 123 -6.95 23.41 -5.94
C LEU A 123 -6.49 21.96 -6.13
N ILE A 124 -7.38 21.10 -6.61
CA ILE A 124 -7.04 19.70 -6.91
C ILE A 124 -5.94 19.65 -7.96
N ALA A 125 -6.13 20.32 -9.09
CA ALA A 125 -5.23 20.22 -10.23
C ALA A 125 -3.84 20.84 -9.97
N LYS A 126 -3.77 21.96 -9.28
CA LYS A 126 -2.52 22.74 -9.15
C LYS A 126 -1.72 22.41 -7.91
N THR A 127 -2.34 21.92 -6.86
CA THR A 127 -1.69 21.76 -5.55
C THR A 127 -1.74 20.32 -5.05
N ILE A 128 -2.91 19.72 -4.99
CA ILE A 128 -3.09 18.41 -4.36
C ILE A 128 -2.61 17.28 -5.28
N SER A 129 -3.01 17.29 -6.55
CA SER A 129 -2.71 16.21 -7.48
C SER A 129 -1.21 15.95 -7.67
N PRO A 130 -0.36 16.95 -7.92
CA PRO A 130 1.08 16.72 -8.07
C PRO A 130 1.74 16.16 -6.80
N LEU A 131 1.31 16.63 -5.63
CA LEU A 131 1.83 16.18 -4.34
C LEU A 131 1.44 14.72 -4.07
N VAL A 132 0.15 14.40 -4.25
CA VAL A 132 -0.38 13.04 -4.04
C VAL A 132 0.27 12.05 -5.00
N VAL A 133 0.37 12.38 -6.29
CA VAL A 133 0.99 11.50 -7.29
C VAL A 133 2.45 11.22 -6.94
N LYS A 134 3.24 12.26 -6.64
CA LYS A 134 4.66 12.11 -6.29
C LYS A 134 4.85 11.26 -5.04
N THR A 135 4.04 11.49 -4.01
CA THR A 135 4.12 10.74 -2.75
C THR A 135 3.69 9.29 -2.97
N ALA A 136 2.63 9.06 -3.73
CA ALA A 136 2.14 7.71 -4.03
C ALA A 136 3.16 6.91 -4.86
N ASP A 137 3.78 7.50 -5.88
CA ASP A 137 4.82 6.84 -6.67
C ASP A 137 6.05 6.49 -5.82
N TYR A 138 6.49 7.42 -4.96
CA TYR A 138 7.60 7.17 -4.05
C TYR A 138 7.29 6.04 -3.07
N ASN A 139 6.15 6.10 -2.39
CA ASN A 139 5.75 5.07 -1.43
C ASN A 139 5.57 3.70 -2.10
N TYR A 140 5.03 3.66 -3.31
CA TYR A 140 4.90 2.43 -4.09
C TYR A 140 6.26 1.77 -4.34
N LEU A 141 7.24 2.53 -4.83
CA LEU A 141 8.57 2.01 -5.10
C LEU A 141 9.29 1.52 -3.85
N GLU A 142 9.23 2.28 -2.76
CA GLU A 142 9.83 1.89 -1.47
C GLU A 142 9.15 0.64 -0.89
N THR A 143 7.82 0.53 -1.04
CA THR A 143 7.07 -0.67 -0.63
C THR A 143 7.55 -1.90 -1.39
N LEU A 144 7.68 -1.82 -2.72
CA LEU A 144 8.13 -2.97 -3.51
C LEU A 144 9.57 -3.36 -3.20
N ARG A 145 10.46 -2.40 -2.97
CA ARG A 145 11.84 -2.66 -2.52
C ARG A 145 11.85 -3.40 -1.19
N PHE A 146 11.04 -2.94 -0.25
CA PHE A 146 10.93 -3.57 1.06
C PHE A 146 10.36 -5.00 0.96
N VAL A 147 9.31 -5.20 0.19
CA VAL A 147 8.70 -6.53 -0.05
C VAL A 147 9.71 -7.49 -0.68
N SER A 148 10.51 -7.02 -1.64
CA SER A 148 11.61 -7.81 -2.22
C SER A 148 12.64 -8.23 -1.15
N GLN A 149 13.09 -7.29 -0.33
CA GLN A 149 14.05 -7.57 0.76
C GLN A 149 13.47 -8.53 1.79
N LEU A 150 12.20 -8.36 2.15
CA LEU A 150 11.50 -9.24 3.08
C LEU A 150 11.39 -10.67 2.51
N SER A 151 11.09 -10.80 1.22
CA SER A 151 11.04 -12.09 0.54
C SER A 151 12.39 -12.79 0.55
N LEU A 152 13.47 -12.08 0.27
CA LEU A 152 14.83 -12.64 0.33
C LEU A 152 15.24 -13.00 1.76
N ALA A 153 14.83 -12.22 2.75
CA ALA A 153 15.09 -12.53 4.16
C ALA A 153 14.32 -13.78 4.60
N ALA A 154 13.04 -13.92 4.21
CA ALA A 154 12.22 -15.09 4.53
C ALA A 154 12.76 -16.38 3.91
N GLN A 155 13.37 -16.32 2.73
CA GLN A 155 14.04 -17.48 2.11
C GLN A 155 15.29 -17.92 2.87
N ARG A 156 16.00 -17.00 3.53
CA ARG A 156 17.24 -17.26 4.26
C ARG A 156 16.98 -17.68 5.70
N ASP A 157 16.08 -17.02 6.37
CA ASP A 157 15.72 -17.22 7.78
C ASP A 157 14.23 -16.94 7.99
N PRO A 158 13.36 -17.95 7.73
CA PRO A 158 11.91 -17.81 7.91
C PRO A 158 11.52 -17.45 9.35
N GLU A 159 12.22 -18.03 10.35
CA GLU A 159 11.93 -17.77 11.75
C GLU A 159 12.23 -16.34 12.17
N ALA A 160 13.25 -15.70 11.58
CA ALA A 160 13.55 -14.30 11.84
C ALA A 160 12.44 -13.38 11.33
N VAL A 161 11.84 -13.69 10.17
CA VAL A 161 10.73 -12.91 9.62
C VAL A 161 9.45 -13.15 10.42
N GLU A 162 9.18 -14.38 10.85
CA GLU A 162 8.01 -14.70 11.68
C GLU A 162 8.04 -13.90 13.01
N ARG A 163 9.21 -13.76 13.63
CA ARG A 163 9.38 -12.93 14.84
C ARG A 163 9.04 -11.45 14.65
N LEU A 164 9.13 -10.92 13.44
CA LEU A 164 8.75 -9.53 13.14
C LEU A 164 7.23 -9.34 12.97
N THR A 165 6.48 -10.44 12.87
CA THR A 165 5.02 -10.40 12.66
C THR A 165 4.22 -10.74 13.93
N THR A 166 4.90 -11.03 15.02
CA THR A 166 4.31 -11.39 16.33
C THR A 166 4.47 -10.27 17.34
#